data_b2b84b5946c1c0e46841ed1d75dab6d6
#
_entry.id   b2b84b5946c1c0e46841ed1d75dab6d6
#
_cell.length_a   1.000
_cell.length_b   1.000
_cell.length_c   1.000
_cell.angle_alpha   90.00
_cell.angle_beta   90.00
_cell.angle_gamma   90.00
#
_symmetry.space_group_name_H-M   'P 1'
#
loop_
_entity.id
_entity.type
_entity.pdbx_description
1 polymer ?
#
loop_
_entity_poly.entity_id
_entity_poly.type
_entity_poly.pdbx_seq_one_letter_code
_entity_poly.pdbx_strand_id
1 'polypeptide(L)'
;MYASFDSIPATLNYDFDQEKNFSYRGLSLSDSIRHIARFTSGIWQIHPFGEGNTRSTAVFIIKYLKTFGFNISNETFAKNSWYFRNALVRANYNDIQNGVHATTKYLELFFENLLMDTRHELKNRYLHIGYEAQSASEASSKCKNCTLEELAILREILKNPTITQKELSEIIEKSERTIKARTVEMQKKGLIVRENGKQKGRWKVLVEV
;
A
#
# COMPACT_ATOMS: atom_id res chain seq x y z
N MET A 1 -9.33 2.76 -22.80
CA MET A 1 -10.27 3.88 -23.10
C MET A 1 -10.57 4.55 -21.78
N TYR A 2 -10.55 5.89 -21.72
CA TYR A 2 -10.87 6.66 -20.51
C TYR A 2 -12.39 6.88 -20.40
N ALA A 3 -12.88 7.23 -19.21
CA ALA A 3 -14.29 7.56 -19.02
C ALA A 3 -14.69 8.79 -19.86
N SER A 4 -15.92 8.81 -20.38
CA SER A 4 -16.46 10.01 -21.02
C SER A 4 -16.72 11.08 -19.95
N PHE A 5 -16.65 12.34 -20.32
CA PHE A 5 -16.85 13.47 -19.39
C PHE A 5 -18.15 13.32 -18.56
N ASP A 6 -19.24 12.97 -19.19
CA ASP A 6 -20.55 12.83 -18.53
C ASP A 6 -20.61 11.64 -17.55
N SER A 7 -19.76 10.63 -17.76
CA SER A 7 -19.71 9.41 -16.92
C SER A 7 -18.76 9.53 -15.73
N ILE A 8 -17.83 10.50 -15.72
CA ILE A 8 -16.81 10.65 -14.67
C ILE A 8 -17.43 10.67 -13.27
N PRO A 9 -18.44 11.52 -12.94
CA PRO A 9 -18.97 11.57 -11.58
C PRO A 9 -19.59 10.25 -11.14
N ALA A 10 -20.36 9.60 -12.02
CA ALA A 10 -21.01 8.33 -11.72
C ALA A 10 -20.00 7.20 -11.51
N THR A 11 -18.95 7.14 -12.34
CA THR A 11 -17.91 6.13 -12.26
C THR A 11 -17.06 6.30 -10.98
N LEU A 12 -16.68 7.55 -10.64
CA LEU A 12 -15.99 7.85 -9.40
C LEU A 12 -16.80 7.47 -8.17
N ASN A 13 -18.09 7.84 -8.15
CA ASN A 13 -18.98 7.50 -7.03
C ASN A 13 -19.10 5.98 -6.88
N TYR A 14 -19.25 5.25 -7.98
CA TYR A 14 -19.31 3.79 -7.97
C TYR A 14 -18.04 3.18 -7.37
N ASP A 15 -16.85 3.55 -7.85
CA ASP A 15 -15.58 3.00 -7.37
C ASP A 15 -15.34 3.35 -5.89
N PHE A 16 -15.66 4.58 -5.46
CA PHE A 16 -15.55 4.97 -4.06
C PHE A 16 -16.56 4.24 -3.16
N ASP A 17 -17.75 3.98 -3.62
CA ASP A 17 -18.75 3.23 -2.83
C ASP A 17 -18.36 1.75 -2.74
N GLN A 18 -17.83 1.15 -3.79
CA GLN A 18 -17.24 -0.19 -3.72
C GLN A 18 -16.11 -0.26 -2.68
N GLU A 19 -15.19 0.72 -2.70
CA GLU A 19 -14.07 0.76 -1.77
C GLU A 19 -14.51 1.01 -0.31
N LYS A 20 -15.49 1.89 -0.07
CA LYS A 20 -16.06 2.11 1.28
C LYS A 20 -16.69 0.85 1.88
N ASN A 21 -17.28 0.01 1.03
CA ASN A 21 -17.91 -1.24 1.44
C ASN A 21 -16.93 -2.41 1.48
N PHE A 22 -15.71 -2.24 0.99
CA PHE A 22 -14.68 -3.27 1.01
C PHE A 22 -14.05 -3.40 2.39
N SER A 23 -13.87 -4.64 2.84
CA SER A 23 -13.27 -4.92 4.15
C SER A 23 -11.88 -5.54 4.00
N TYR A 24 -10.89 -4.84 4.49
CA TYR A 24 -9.52 -5.37 4.62
C TYR A 24 -9.34 -6.35 5.79
N ARG A 25 -10.39 -6.54 6.59
CA ARG A 25 -10.34 -7.41 7.78
C ARG A 25 -10.16 -8.87 7.36
N GLY A 26 -9.12 -9.50 7.88
CA GLY A 26 -8.82 -10.91 7.60
C GLY A 26 -8.08 -11.18 6.30
N LEU A 27 -7.82 -10.15 5.47
CA LEU A 27 -6.97 -10.29 4.29
C LEU A 27 -5.51 -10.42 4.66
N SER A 28 -4.77 -11.19 3.87
CA SER A 28 -3.31 -11.16 3.89
C SER A 28 -2.80 -9.79 3.43
N LEU A 29 -1.56 -9.46 3.82
CA LEU A 29 -0.93 -8.22 3.36
C LEU A 29 -0.80 -8.17 1.83
N SER A 30 -0.44 -9.29 1.21
CA SER A 30 -0.35 -9.42 -0.25
C SER A 30 -1.69 -9.18 -0.94
N ASP A 31 -2.80 -9.75 -0.39
CA ASP A 31 -4.14 -9.52 -0.96
C ASP A 31 -4.59 -8.08 -0.78
N SER A 32 -4.26 -7.46 0.36
CA SER A 32 -4.51 -6.05 0.62
C SER A 32 -3.76 -5.15 -0.36
N ILE A 33 -2.48 -5.41 -0.61
CA ILE A 33 -1.66 -4.66 -1.58
C ILE A 33 -2.21 -4.85 -3.00
N ARG A 34 -2.60 -6.06 -3.36
CA ARG A 34 -3.22 -6.34 -4.66
C ARG A 34 -4.53 -5.58 -4.84
N HIS A 35 -5.37 -5.51 -3.79
CA HIS A 35 -6.60 -4.74 -3.82
C HIS A 35 -6.31 -3.23 -3.96
N ILE A 36 -5.38 -2.67 -3.18
CA ILE A 36 -4.96 -1.27 -3.29
C ILE A 36 -4.44 -0.95 -4.69
N ALA A 37 -3.65 -1.86 -5.30
CA ALA A 37 -3.15 -1.68 -6.65
C ALA A 37 -4.29 -1.63 -7.69
N ARG A 38 -5.29 -2.51 -7.56
CA ARG A 38 -6.48 -2.51 -8.43
C ARG A 38 -7.31 -1.25 -8.26
N PHE A 39 -7.60 -0.86 -7.03
CA PHE A 39 -8.35 0.36 -6.73
C PHE A 39 -7.64 1.60 -7.26
N THR A 40 -6.33 1.73 -7.02
CA THR A 40 -5.50 2.82 -7.55
C THR A 40 -5.56 2.89 -9.08
N SER A 41 -5.45 1.74 -9.72
CA SER A 41 -5.52 1.61 -11.18
C SER A 41 -6.89 2.01 -11.74
N GLY A 42 -7.98 1.59 -11.08
CA GLY A 42 -9.36 1.96 -11.44
C GLY A 42 -9.57 3.47 -11.40
N ILE A 43 -9.25 4.11 -10.26
CA ILE A 43 -9.37 5.56 -10.09
C ILE A 43 -8.54 6.32 -11.15
N TRP A 44 -7.31 5.87 -11.42
CA TRP A 44 -6.49 6.51 -12.45
C TRP A 44 -7.10 6.35 -13.86
N GLN A 45 -7.68 5.20 -14.18
CA GLN A 45 -8.28 4.90 -15.48
C GLN A 45 -9.47 5.81 -15.81
N ILE A 46 -10.19 6.30 -14.81
CA ILE A 46 -11.30 7.23 -15.01
C ILE A 46 -10.83 8.53 -15.67
N HIS A 47 -9.61 8.98 -15.39
CA HIS A 47 -9.03 10.24 -15.90
C HIS A 47 -9.92 11.46 -15.65
N PRO A 48 -10.24 11.78 -14.38
CA PRO A 48 -11.21 12.83 -14.05
C PRO A 48 -10.75 14.25 -14.41
N PHE A 49 -9.47 14.44 -14.71
CA PHE A 49 -8.90 15.75 -15.04
C PHE A 49 -8.34 15.77 -16.47
N GLY A 50 -8.31 16.95 -17.11
CA GLY A 50 -7.70 17.12 -18.42
C GLY A 50 -6.22 16.77 -18.43
N GLU A 51 -5.50 17.06 -17.32
CA GLU A 51 -4.10 16.68 -17.10
C GLU A 51 -3.81 16.48 -15.60
N GLY A 52 -2.64 15.93 -15.31
CA GLY A 52 -2.20 15.74 -13.91
C GLY A 52 -2.82 14.52 -13.21
N ASN A 53 -3.54 13.63 -13.91
CA ASN A 53 -4.22 12.49 -13.31
C ASN A 53 -3.28 11.59 -12.50
N THR A 54 -2.06 11.32 -12.98
CA THR A 54 -1.08 10.51 -12.22
C THR A 54 -0.67 11.19 -10.90
N ARG A 55 -0.47 12.51 -10.91
CA ARG A 55 -0.12 13.27 -9.69
C ARG A 55 -1.27 13.30 -8.70
N SER A 56 -2.49 13.54 -9.20
CA SER A 56 -3.70 13.56 -8.36
C SER A 56 -3.94 12.18 -7.74
N THR A 57 -3.77 11.09 -8.51
CA THR A 57 -3.87 9.73 -8.01
C THR A 57 -2.81 9.45 -6.94
N ALA A 58 -1.55 9.87 -7.12
CA ALA A 58 -0.51 9.71 -6.12
C ALA A 58 -0.87 10.42 -4.80
N VAL A 59 -1.31 11.69 -4.87
CA VAL A 59 -1.73 12.45 -3.69
C VAL A 59 -2.94 11.82 -3.01
N PHE A 60 -3.92 11.36 -3.78
CA PHE A 60 -5.09 10.67 -3.25
C PHE A 60 -4.67 9.40 -2.49
N ILE A 61 -3.82 8.56 -3.09
CA ILE A 61 -3.38 7.29 -2.47
C ILE A 61 -2.54 7.54 -1.22
N ILE A 62 -1.68 8.56 -1.19
CA ILE A 62 -0.96 8.95 0.04
C ILE A 62 -1.97 9.24 1.17
N LYS A 63 -3.01 10.04 0.90
CA LYS A 63 -4.06 10.35 1.88
C LYS A 63 -4.88 9.11 2.25
N TYR A 64 -5.18 8.26 1.29
CA TYR A 64 -5.93 7.04 1.52
C TYR A 64 -5.15 6.08 2.44
N LEU A 65 -3.86 5.84 2.16
CA LEU A 65 -3.00 4.99 2.99
C LEU A 65 -2.81 5.55 4.41
N LYS A 66 -2.90 6.87 4.58
CA LYS A 66 -2.90 7.51 5.90
C LYS A 66 -4.08 7.06 6.77
N THR A 67 -5.24 6.73 6.17
CA THR A 67 -6.39 6.20 6.91
C THR A 67 -6.12 4.86 7.58
N PHE A 68 -5.15 4.09 7.08
CA PHE A 68 -4.65 2.85 7.70
C PHE A 68 -3.52 3.09 8.70
N GLY A 69 -3.06 4.34 8.86
CA GLY A 69 -1.99 4.74 9.78
C GLY A 69 -0.60 4.83 9.14
N PHE A 70 -0.48 4.76 7.81
CA PHE A 70 0.81 4.94 7.15
C PHE A 70 1.14 6.42 6.99
N ASN A 71 2.28 6.85 7.55
CA ASN A 71 2.83 8.18 7.33
C ASN A 71 3.79 8.14 6.13
N ILE A 72 3.26 8.38 4.93
CA ILE A 72 3.98 8.29 3.66
C ILE A 72 4.27 9.70 3.15
N SER A 73 5.54 9.98 2.86
CA SER A 73 5.94 11.19 2.16
C SER A 73 5.75 11.03 0.64
N ASN A 74 5.74 12.17 -0.07
CA ASN A 74 5.68 12.17 -1.54
C ASN A 74 7.00 11.73 -2.20
N GLU A 75 8.08 11.55 -1.46
CA GLU A 75 9.42 11.28 -2.01
C GLU A 75 9.47 10.02 -2.86
N THR A 76 8.86 8.92 -2.38
CA THR A 76 8.84 7.65 -3.12
C THR A 76 8.13 7.80 -4.46
N PHE A 77 7.01 8.53 -4.49
CA PHE A 77 6.28 8.82 -5.73
C PHE A 77 7.07 9.74 -6.65
N ALA A 78 7.70 10.79 -6.13
CA ALA A 78 8.52 11.71 -6.91
C ALA A 78 9.72 10.99 -7.53
N LYS A 79 10.46 10.21 -6.74
CA LYS A 79 11.63 9.44 -7.18
C LYS A 79 11.29 8.41 -8.25
N ASN A 80 10.12 7.80 -8.18
CA ASN A 80 9.68 6.73 -9.07
C ASN A 80 8.49 7.13 -9.95
N SER A 81 8.32 8.43 -10.24
CA SER A 81 7.14 8.97 -10.93
C SER A 81 6.86 8.33 -12.29
N TRP A 82 7.91 8.11 -13.09
CA TRP A 82 7.82 7.43 -14.38
C TRP A 82 7.44 5.96 -14.24
N TYR A 83 8.02 5.26 -13.27
CA TYR A 83 7.66 3.88 -12.99
C TYR A 83 6.20 3.78 -12.56
N PHE A 84 5.76 4.60 -11.60
CA PHE A 84 4.39 4.62 -11.13
C PHE A 84 3.38 4.87 -12.25
N ARG A 85 3.66 5.90 -13.11
CA ARG A 85 2.83 6.16 -14.28
C ARG A 85 2.77 4.96 -15.24
N ASN A 86 3.92 4.37 -15.57
CA ASN A 86 3.96 3.24 -16.49
C ASN A 86 3.34 1.98 -15.90
N ALA A 87 3.43 1.78 -14.59
CA ALA A 87 2.75 0.70 -13.88
C ALA A 87 1.22 0.86 -13.94
N LEU A 88 0.69 2.09 -13.81
CA LEU A 88 -0.73 2.40 -14.02
C LEU A 88 -1.16 2.10 -15.46
N VAL A 89 -0.33 2.46 -16.46
CA VAL A 89 -0.59 2.11 -17.87
C VAL A 89 -0.65 0.58 -18.02
N ARG A 90 0.34 -0.16 -17.50
CA ARG A 90 0.39 -1.63 -17.61
C ARG A 90 -0.78 -2.32 -16.90
N ALA A 91 -1.29 -1.72 -15.84
CA ALA A 91 -2.47 -2.24 -15.13
C ALA A 91 -3.77 -2.12 -15.94
N ASN A 92 -3.79 -1.26 -16.98
CA ASN A 92 -4.98 -0.98 -17.80
C ASN A 92 -4.80 -1.31 -19.31
N TYR A 93 -3.59 -1.75 -19.70
CA TYR A 93 -3.30 -2.00 -21.11
C TYR A 93 -3.55 -3.47 -21.48
N ASN A 94 -4.41 -3.67 -22.46
CA ASN A 94 -4.65 -4.96 -23.10
C ASN A 94 -4.40 -4.85 -24.60
N ASP A 95 -3.68 -5.82 -25.15
CA ASP A 95 -3.54 -6.08 -26.56
C ASP A 95 -3.70 -7.60 -26.79
N ILE A 96 -4.95 -8.03 -26.85
CA ILE A 96 -5.32 -9.45 -26.89
C ILE A 96 -4.76 -10.10 -28.18
N GLN A 97 -4.67 -9.36 -29.26
CA GLN A 97 -4.16 -9.89 -30.54
C GLN A 97 -2.68 -10.29 -30.44
N ASN A 98 -1.92 -9.55 -29.65
CA ASN A 98 -0.51 -9.82 -29.38
C ASN A 98 -0.27 -10.54 -28.04
N GLY A 99 -1.32 -11.10 -27.42
CA GLY A 99 -1.21 -11.86 -26.18
C GLY A 99 -0.85 -11.01 -24.95
N VAL A 100 -1.06 -9.69 -25.01
CA VAL A 100 -0.73 -8.78 -23.91
C VAL A 100 -1.96 -8.56 -23.04
N HIS A 101 -1.83 -8.90 -21.76
CA HIS A 101 -2.88 -8.71 -20.76
C HIS A 101 -2.51 -7.62 -19.74
N ALA A 102 -3.52 -6.88 -19.27
CA ALA A 102 -3.37 -5.94 -18.17
C ALA A 102 -2.87 -6.68 -16.92
N THR A 103 -1.99 -6.04 -16.17
CA THR A 103 -1.43 -6.63 -14.95
C THR A 103 -1.11 -5.57 -13.91
N THR A 104 -1.55 -5.79 -12.68
CA THR A 104 -1.24 -4.93 -11.51
C THR A 104 0.11 -5.25 -10.88
N LYS A 105 0.81 -6.31 -11.31
CA LYS A 105 2.09 -6.77 -10.75
C LYS A 105 3.08 -5.63 -10.47
N TYR A 106 3.25 -4.71 -11.39
CA TYR A 106 4.21 -3.60 -11.25
C TYR A 106 3.76 -2.56 -10.21
N LEU A 107 2.45 -2.33 -10.08
CA LEU A 107 1.91 -1.51 -9.01
C LEU A 107 2.04 -2.21 -7.66
N GLU A 108 1.85 -3.52 -7.61
CA GLU A 108 2.04 -4.33 -6.40
C GLU A 108 3.49 -4.19 -5.90
N LEU A 109 4.50 -4.37 -6.75
CA LEU A 109 5.91 -4.17 -6.41
C LEU A 109 6.20 -2.73 -5.90
N PHE A 110 5.56 -1.73 -6.50
CA PHE A 110 5.67 -0.36 -6.04
C PHE A 110 5.10 -0.19 -4.64
N PHE A 111 3.92 -0.74 -4.37
CA PHE A 111 3.28 -0.66 -3.05
C PHE A 111 3.98 -1.53 -2.01
N GLU A 112 4.56 -2.66 -2.38
CA GLU A 112 5.41 -3.44 -1.48
C GLU A 112 6.62 -2.63 -1.02
N ASN A 113 7.33 -1.94 -1.93
CA ASN A 113 8.41 -1.04 -1.55
C ASN A 113 7.92 0.11 -0.65
N LEU A 114 6.74 0.64 -0.95
CA LEU A 114 6.18 1.77 -0.21
C LEU A 114 5.73 1.39 1.21
N LEU A 115 5.09 0.23 1.36
CA LEU A 115 4.43 -0.20 2.59
C LEU A 115 5.28 -1.15 3.44
N MET A 116 6.15 -1.94 2.81
CA MET A 116 6.92 -3.00 3.47
C MET A 116 8.43 -2.73 3.48
N ASP A 117 8.89 -1.58 2.99
CA ASP A 117 10.31 -1.26 2.80
C ASP A 117 11.10 -2.35 2.04
N THR A 118 10.41 -3.11 1.19
CA THR A 118 11.08 -4.03 0.26
C THR A 118 11.93 -3.23 -0.72
N ARG A 119 12.91 -3.88 -1.34
CA ARG A 119 13.85 -3.21 -2.25
C ARG A 119 13.74 -3.76 -3.66
N HIS A 120 12.50 -3.95 -4.15
CA HIS A 120 12.30 -4.32 -5.55
C HIS A 120 12.88 -3.25 -6.47
N GLU A 121 13.57 -3.69 -7.51
CA GLU A 121 14.05 -2.79 -8.54
C GLU A 121 12.89 -2.26 -9.39
N LEU A 122 12.60 -0.96 -9.27
CA LEU A 122 11.55 -0.28 -10.02
C LEU A 122 12.11 0.30 -11.33
N LYS A 123 12.49 -0.59 -12.28
CA LYS A 123 13.04 -0.19 -13.58
C LYS A 123 11.95 -0.19 -14.66
N ASN A 124 11.81 0.92 -15.38
CA ASN A 124 10.83 1.07 -16.46
C ASN A 124 10.96 0.02 -17.56
N ARG A 125 12.19 -0.44 -17.86
CA ARG A 125 12.43 -1.47 -18.86
C ARG A 125 11.67 -2.78 -18.59
N TYR A 126 11.38 -3.11 -17.33
CA TYR A 126 10.65 -4.32 -16.95
C TYR A 126 9.15 -4.26 -17.30
N LEU A 127 8.64 -3.05 -17.57
CA LEU A 127 7.25 -2.82 -17.93
C LEU A 127 7.01 -2.88 -19.45
N HIS A 128 8.09 -2.94 -20.25
CA HIS A 128 7.96 -3.05 -21.69
C HIS A 128 7.38 -4.41 -22.09
N ILE A 129 6.47 -4.39 -23.05
CA ILE A 129 5.93 -5.59 -23.68
C ILE A 129 7.07 -6.32 -24.41
N GLY A 130 7.17 -7.63 -24.22
CA GLY A 130 8.25 -8.44 -24.80
C GLY A 130 9.58 -8.38 -24.01
N TYR A 131 9.65 -7.67 -22.87
CA TYR A 131 10.79 -7.79 -21.98
C TYR A 131 10.67 -9.09 -21.17
N GLU A 132 11.45 -10.11 -21.55
CA GLU A 132 11.59 -11.33 -20.78
C GLU A 132 12.48 -11.03 -19.56
N ALA A 133 11.84 -10.94 -18.38
CA ALA A 133 12.57 -10.87 -17.14
C ALA A 133 13.31 -12.18 -16.90
N GLN A 134 14.64 -12.17 -17.02
CA GLN A 134 15.45 -13.19 -16.37
C GLN A 134 15.09 -13.14 -14.88
N SER A 135 14.47 -14.20 -14.39
CA SER A 135 14.00 -14.47 -13.03
C SER A 135 14.37 -13.41 -11.99
N ALA A 136 13.45 -12.47 -11.75
CA ALA A 136 13.52 -11.66 -10.55
C ALA A 136 13.36 -12.62 -9.38
N SER A 137 14.38 -12.72 -8.54
CA SER A 137 14.31 -13.44 -7.28
C SER A 137 13.09 -12.92 -6.52
N GLU A 138 12.18 -13.81 -6.16
CA GLU A 138 11.06 -13.50 -5.28
C GLU A 138 11.65 -13.00 -3.95
N ALA A 139 11.60 -11.68 -3.74
CA ALA A 139 11.86 -11.12 -2.43
C ALA A 139 10.76 -11.67 -1.51
N SER A 140 11.12 -12.53 -0.57
CA SER A 140 10.18 -13.15 0.34
C SER A 140 9.49 -12.06 1.15
N SER A 141 8.19 -11.99 1.05
CA SER A 141 7.34 -11.16 1.90
C SER A 141 7.55 -11.55 3.36
N LYS A 142 8.15 -10.64 4.14
CA LYS A 142 8.65 -10.95 5.48
C LYS A 142 7.57 -11.03 6.56
N CYS A 143 6.42 -10.37 6.40
CA CYS A 143 5.30 -10.44 7.35
C CYS A 143 4.01 -10.95 6.70
N LYS A 144 3.93 -12.25 6.44
CA LYS A 144 2.77 -12.86 5.74
C LYS A 144 1.44 -12.80 6.53
N ASN A 145 1.49 -12.65 7.85
CA ASN A 145 0.33 -12.76 8.75
C ASN A 145 -0.09 -11.44 9.41
N CYS A 146 0.40 -10.31 8.93
CA CYS A 146 0.03 -8.99 9.45
C CYS A 146 -1.08 -8.36 8.62
N THR A 147 -1.95 -7.59 9.27
CA THR A 147 -2.86 -6.66 8.60
C THR A 147 -2.14 -5.34 8.28
N LEU A 148 -2.74 -4.51 7.40
CA LEU A 148 -2.18 -3.17 7.09
C LEU A 148 -2.00 -2.29 8.32
N GLU A 149 -2.99 -2.29 9.25
CA GLU A 149 -2.90 -1.51 10.49
C GLU A 149 -1.79 -2.03 11.41
N GLU A 150 -1.64 -3.36 11.52
CA GLU A 150 -0.56 -3.98 12.31
C GLU A 150 0.81 -3.66 11.70
N LEU A 151 0.94 -3.67 10.38
CA LEU A 151 2.17 -3.27 9.70
C LEU A 151 2.52 -1.81 9.98
N ALA A 152 1.55 -0.89 9.95
CA ALA A 152 1.76 0.51 10.27
C ALA A 152 2.30 0.68 11.71
N ILE A 153 1.73 -0.04 12.68
CA ILE A 153 2.19 -0.06 14.07
C ILE A 153 3.61 -0.62 14.19
N LEU A 154 3.90 -1.75 13.51
CA LEU A 154 5.23 -2.38 13.51
C LEU A 154 6.31 -1.42 13.00
N ARG A 155 6.02 -0.69 11.92
CA ARG A 155 6.95 0.30 11.35
C ARG A 155 7.30 1.42 12.33
N GLU A 156 6.33 1.96 13.05
CA GLU A 156 6.58 3.01 14.05
C GLU A 156 7.33 2.45 15.27
N ILE A 157 7.04 1.23 15.70
CA ILE A 157 7.80 0.53 16.76
C ILE A 157 9.26 0.29 16.35
N LEU A 158 9.53 -0.09 15.10
CA LEU A 158 10.89 -0.29 14.61
C LEU A 158 11.69 1.01 14.58
N LYS A 159 11.06 2.13 14.23
CA LYS A 159 11.71 3.46 14.26
C LYS A 159 12.01 3.90 15.69
N ASN A 160 11.09 3.67 16.61
CA ASN A 160 11.23 4.04 18.03
C ASN A 160 10.71 2.90 18.94
N PRO A 161 11.60 1.97 19.38
CA PRO A 161 11.20 0.87 20.24
C PRO A 161 10.64 1.28 21.62
N THR A 162 10.85 2.51 22.05
CA THR A 162 10.36 3.05 23.32
C THR A 162 9.03 3.79 23.19
N ILE A 163 8.48 3.87 21.98
CA ILE A 163 7.25 4.59 21.66
C ILE A 163 6.11 4.16 22.58
N THR A 164 5.36 5.12 23.11
CA THR A 164 4.20 4.89 23.94
C THR A 164 2.94 4.63 23.10
N GLN A 165 1.93 4.02 23.70
CA GLN A 165 0.64 3.81 23.01
C GLN A 165 -0.06 5.14 22.70
N LYS A 166 0.21 6.19 23.49
CA LYS A 166 -0.30 7.54 23.24
C LYS A 166 0.37 8.15 22.01
N GLU A 167 1.69 8.13 21.91
CA GLU A 167 2.43 8.61 20.72
C GLU A 167 2.04 7.82 19.47
N LEU A 168 1.87 6.49 19.57
CA LEU A 168 1.34 5.68 18.47
C LEU A 168 -0.05 6.14 18.05
N SER A 169 -0.92 6.50 19.00
CA SER A 169 -2.27 6.98 18.68
C SER A 169 -2.26 8.30 17.93
N GLU A 170 -1.34 9.19 18.27
CA GLU A 170 -1.15 10.48 17.61
C GLU A 170 -0.60 10.31 16.18
N ILE A 171 0.44 9.47 15.99
CA ILE A 171 1.08 9.24 14.69
C ILE A 171 0.15 8.51 13.72
N ILE A 172 -0.54 7.47 14.21
CA ILE A 172 -1.43 6.61 13.40
C ILE A 172 -2.82 7.23 13.24
N GLU A 173 -3.11 8.33 13.94
CA GLU A 173 -4.41 9.02 13.95
C GLU A 173 -5.59 8.09 14.35
N LYS A 174 -5.36 7.23 15.34
CA LYS A 174 -6.37 6.34 15.93
C LYS A 174 -6.48 6.60 17.43
N SER A 175 -7.62 6.23 18.03
CA SER A 175 -7.79 6.39 19.47
C SER A 175 -6.81 5.51 20.26
N GLU A 176 -6.37 5.99 21.45
CA GLU A 176 -5.51 5.18 22.34
C GLU A 176 -6.14 3.82 22.67
N ARG A 177 -7.46 3.77 22.79
CA ARG A 177 -8.21 2.53 23.04
C ARG A 177 -8.00 1.55 21.87
N THR A 178 -8.04 2.02 20.64
CA THR A 178 -7.80 1.21 19.43
C THR A 178 -6.37 0.69 19.40
N ILE A 179 -5.39 1.58 19.63
CA ILE A 179 -3.96 1.20 19.66
C ILE A 179 -3.69 0.17 20.77
N LYS A 180 -4.28 0.37 21.96
CA LYS A 180 -4.15 -0.59 23.07
C LYS A 180 -4.73 -1.96 22.71
N ALA A 181 -5.91 -2.01 22.11
CA ALA A 181 -6.51 -3.26 21.67
C ALA A 181 -5.65 -3.96 20.61
N ARG A 182 -5.15 -3.21 19.62
CA ARG A 182 -4.29 -3.75 18.55
C ARG A 182 -2.95 -4.26 19.09
N THR A 183 -2.28 -3.51 19.94
CA THR A 183 -0.99 -3.96 20.54
C THR A 183 -1.16 -5.22 21.40
N VAL A 184 -2.28 -5.38 22.10
CA VAL A 184 -2.60 -6.61 22.83
C VAL A 184 -2.83 -7.78 21.86
N GLU A 185 -3.55 -7.55 20.77
CA GLU A 185 -3.77 -8.57 19.74
C GLU A 185 -2.45 -8.98 19.06
N MET A 186 -1.60 -8.02 18.72
CA MET A 186 -0.28 -8.25 18.13
C MET A 186 0.64 -9.04 19.08
N GLN A 187 0.57 -8.80 20.39
CA GLN A 187 1.29 -9.62 21.38
C GLN A 187 0.76 -11.06 21.41
N LYS A 188 -0.56 -11.27 21.34
CA LYS A 188 -1.16 -12.62 21.28
C LYS A 188 -0.77 -13.36 19.99
N LYS A 189 -0.62 -12.65 18.89
CA LYS A 189 -0.14 -13.20 17.60
C LYS A 189 1.37 -13.45 17.56
N GLY A 190 2.13 -13.05 18.59
CA GLY A 190 3.58 -13.18 18.60
C GLY A 190 4.29 -12.21 17.65
N LEU A 191 3.68 -11.10 17.26
CA LEU A 191 4.29 -10.10 16.38
C LEU A 191 5.23 -9.17 17.14
N ILE A 192 4.86 -8.81 18.37
CA ILE A 192 5.62 -7.93 19.26
C ILE A 192 5.61 -8.48 20.71
N VAL A 193 6.60 -8.06 21.47
CA VAL A 193 6.62 -8.26 22.93
C VAL A 193 7.05 -6.98 23.63
N ARG A 194 6.59 -6.76 24.85
CA ARG A 194 7.04 -5.63 25.69
C ARG A 194 8.05 -6.14 26.71
N GLU A 195 9.28 -5.66 26.63
CA GLU A 195 10.37 -5.95 27.57
C GLU A 195 10.46 -4.85 28.64
N ASN A 196 11.00 -5.18 29.82
CA ASN A 196 11.35 -4.26 30.92
C ASN A 196 10.19 -3.50 31.61
N GLY A 197 8.96 -4.05 31.62
CA GLY A 197 7.86 -3.57 32.45
C GLY A 197 7.14 -2.32 31.95
N LYS A 198 6.26 -1.74 32.81
CA LYS A 198 5.35 -0.66 32.40
C LYS A 198 6.01 0.73 32.30
N GLN A 199 7.02 1.04 33.10
CA GLN A 199 7.60 2.40 33.20
C GLN A 199 8.83 2.64 32.33
N LYS A 200 9.63 1.61 32.03
CA LYS A 200 10.82 1.69 31.14
C LYS A 200 10.77 0.63 30.03
N GLY A 201 9.55 0.16 29.72
CA GLY A 201 9.38 -0.90 28.75
C GLY A 201 9.64 -0.47 27.32
N ARG A 202 10.32 -1.31 26.57
CA ARG A 202 10.49 -1.17 25.12
C ARG A 202 9.73 -2.27 24.39
N TRP A 203 9.31 -1.97 23.21
CA TRP A 203 8.75 -2.96 22.29
C TRP A 203 9.86 -3.67 21.55
N LYS A 204 9.74 -4.97 21.39
CA LYS A 204 10.57 -5.79 20.53
C LYS A 204 9.69 -6.43 19.47
N VAL A 205 10.03 -6.22 18.23
CA VAL A 205 9.39 -6.87 17.08
C VAL A 205 9.98 -8.28 16.95
N LEU A 206 9.12 -9.29 16.81
CA LEU A 206 9.48 -10.71 16.76
C LEU A 206 9.42 -11.28 15.34
N VAL A 207 8.95 -10.50 14.39
CA VAL A 207 8.81 -10.88 12.97
C VAL A 207 9.68 -9.97 12.11
N GLU A 208 10.10 -10.48 10.97
CA GLU A 208 10.75 -9.63 9.97
C GLU A 208 9.68 -8.81 9.22
N VAL A 209 9.89 -7.50 9.13
CA VAL A 209 9.00 -6.52 8.49
C VAL A 209 9.65 -5.97 7.23
#